data_606f3bfca5fc54c18aa2d94725f4c155
#
_entry.id   606f3bfca5fc54c18aa2d94725f4c155
#
_cell.length_a   1.000
_cell.length_b   1.000
_cell.length_c   1.000
_cell.angle_alpha   90.00
_cell.angle_beta   90.00
_cell.angle_gamma   90.00
#
_symmetry.space_group_name_H-M   'P 1'
#
loop_
_entity.id
_entity.type
_entity.pdbx_description
1 polymer ?
#
loop_
_entity_poly.entity_id
_entity_poly.type
_entity_poly.pdbx_seq_one_letter_code
_entity_poly.pdbx_strand_id
1 'polypeptide(L)'
;MDNSIQNHQKELCTKLWAMANALRGNMEAYEFKNYILGMIFYYYLSNRTEKYMENLLKDDGITYTDAWADEEYQEAVVEEALRDLGYIIEPQYLFGQMVKMVENRSFDIEFLQKAINALMESTIGNESQEDFEGLFSDMQLDSTRLGHTVKDRSAVMAKIIAALDEINFNVEDTKIDILGNAYEYLIGQFAATAGKKAGEFYTPSGPAELLCRLACLGLTDVKDAADPTCGSGSLLLR
;
A
#
# COMPACT_ATOMS: atom_id res chain seq x y z
N MET A 1 -13.17 -7.81 21.58
CA MET A 1 -12.21 -6.96 20.88
C MET A 1 -11.81 -5.84 21.81
N ASP A 2 -10.52 -5.61 21.96
CA ASP A 2 -10.00 -4.63 22.92
C ASP A 2 -10.36 -3.21 22.46
N ASN A 3 -11.01 -2.45 23.32
CA ASN A 3 -11.42 -1.06 23.05
C ASN A 3 -10.23 -0.16 22.64
N SER A 4 -9.01 -0.53 23.07
CA SER A 4 -7.80 0.22 22.73
C SER A 4 -7.45 0.12 21.24
N ILE A 5 -7.59 -1.06 20.65
CA ILE A 5 -7.30 -1.31 19.24
C ILE A 5 -8.32 -0.60 18.32
N GLN A 6 -9.60 -0.67 18.67
CA GLN A 6 -10.64 0.04 17.92
C GLN A 6 -10.46 1.57 17.96
N ASN A 7 -10.04 2.09 19.10
CA ASN A 7 -9.74 3.52 19.23
C ASN A 7 -8.51 3.93 18.40
N HIS A 8 -7.45 3.12 18.42
CA HIS A 8 -6.26 3.36 17.61
C HIS A 8 -6.58 3.33 16.11
N GLN A 9 -7.34 2.34 15.66
CA GLN A 9 -7.77 2.23 14.27
C GLN A 9 -8.61 3.44 13.82
N LYS A 10 -9.54 3.90 14.67
CA LYS A 10 -10.36 5.08 14.38
C LYS A 10 -9.52 6.36 14.30
N GLU A 11 -8.53 6.50 15.20
CA GLU A 11 -7.60 7.63 15.18
C GLU A 11 -6.74 7.62 13.91
N LEU A 12 -6.21 6.46 13.52
CA LEU A 12 -5.45 6.25 12.30
C LEU A 12 -6.26 6.66 11.06
N CYS A 13 -7.47 6.14 10.93
CA CYS A 13 -8.38 6.49 9.84
C CYS A 13 -8.66 7.99 9.77
N THR A 14 -8.84 8.63 10.91
CA THR A 14 -9.08 10.08 10.98
C THR A 14 -7.86 10.87 10.54
N LYS A 15 -6.65 10.47 10.97
CA LYS A 15 -5.38 11.10 10.56
C LYS A 15 -5.15 10.96 9.05
N LEU A 16 -5.35 9.75 8.52
CA LEU A 16 -5.21 9.49 7.08
C LEU A 16 -6.17 10.34 6.24
N TRP A 17 -7.41 10.46 6.67
CA TRP A 17 -8.39 11.29 5.96
C TRP A 17 -8.06 12.78 6.05
N ALA A 18 -7.64 13.26 7.21
CA ALA A 18 -7.19 14.63 7.38
C ALA A 18 -5.98 14.95 6.49
N MET A 19 -4.99 14.06 6.43
CA MET A 19 -3.85 14.13 5.55
C MET A 19 -4.29 14.19 4.08
N ALA A 20 -5.13 13.27 3.63
CA ALA A 20 -5.62 13.22 2.25
C ALA A 20 -6.30 14.53 1.84
N ASN A 21 -7.12 15.11 2.71
CA ASN A 21 -7.78 16.39 2.46
C ASN A 21 -6.81 17.58 2.45
N ALA A 22 -5.82 17.60 3.33
CA ALA A 22 -4.83 18.67 3.40
C ALA A 22 -3.89 18.70 2.20
N LEU A 23 -3.54 17.52 1.66
CA LEU A 23 -2.51 17.37 0.63
C LEU A 23 -3.03 17.44 -0.80
N ARG A 24 -4.30 17.18 -1.03
CA ARG A 24 -4.87 17.12 -2.39
C ARG A 24 -4.78 18.43 -3.18
N GLY A 25 -4.61 19.58 -2.50
CA GLY A 25 -4.55 20.89 -3.15
C GLY A 25 -5.80 21.19 -3.96
N ASN A 26 -5.62 21.48 -5.25
CA ASN A 26 -6.71 21.77 -6.21
C ASN A 26 -7.22 20.51 -6.94
N MET A 27 -6.69 19.31 -6.62
CA MET A 27 -7.16 18.07 -7.22
C MET A 27 -8.52 17.65 -6.66
N GLU A 28 -9.33 17.04 -7.49
CA GLU A 28 -10.55 16.37 -7.04
C GLU A 28 -10.18 15.17 -6.15
N ALA A 29 -11.02 14.88 -5.14
CA ALA A 29 -10.73 13.83 -4.18
C ALA A 29 -10.50 12.46 -4.84
N TYR A 30 -11.28 12.12 -5.87
CA TYR A 30 -11.16 10.84 -6.59
C TYR A 30 -9.86 10.72 -7.40
N GLU A 31 -9.28 11.82 -7.85
CA GLU A 31 -8.00 11.83 -8.58
C GLU A 31 -6.82 11.66 -7.61
N PHE A 32 -6.89 12.36 -6.48
CA PHE A 32 -5.85 12.31 -5.46
C PHE A 32 -5.81 10.96 -4.73
N LYS A 33 -6.93 10.26 -4.68
CA LYS A 33 -7.09 8.91 -4.12
C LYS A 33 -5.97 7.98 -4.58
N ASN A 34 -5.72 7.92 -5.87
CA ASN A 34 -4.80 6.96 -6.46
C ASN A 34 -3.36 7.13 -5.95
N TYR A 35 -2.93 8.36 -5.72
CA TYR A 35 -1.60 8.64 -5.15
C TYR A 35 -1.50 8.23 -3.69
N ILE A 36 -2.52 8.51 -2.88
CA ILE A 36 -2.54 8.11 -1.48
C ILE A 36 -2.59 6.60 -1.33
N LEU A 37 -3.51 5.94 -2.04
CA LEU A 37 -3.68 4.49 -1.94
C LEU A 37 -2.47 3.75 -2.49
N GLY A 38 -1.91 4.19 -3.61
CA GLY A 38 -0.69 3.61 -4.17
C GLY A 38 0.50 3.73 -3.21
N MET A 39 0.67 4.90 -2.57
CA MET A 39 1.76 5.09 -1.59
C MET A 39 1.57 4.30 -0.31
N ILE A 40 0.34 4.15 0.19
CA ILE A 40 0.04 3.28 1.34
C ILE A 40 0.38 1.83 1.01
N PHE A 41 0.04 1.39 -0.21
CA PHE A 41 0.34 0.03 -0.63
C PHE A 41 1.85 -0.18 -0.82
N TYR A 42 2.56 0.78 -1.43
CA TYR A 42 4.02 0.75 -1.52
C TYR A 42 4.69 0.70 -0.14
N TYR A 43 4.21 1.51 0.80
CA TYR A 43 4.65 1.49 2.19
C TYR A 43 4.49 0.10 2.82
N TYR A 44 3.34 -0.54 2.61
CA TYR A 44 3.08 -1.89 3.11
C TYR A 44 4.06 -2.91 2.55
N LEU A 45 4.24 -2.93 1.23
CA LEU A 45 5.15 -3.85 0.56
C LEU A 45 6.60 -3.64 1.04
N SER A 46 7.02 -2.38 1.16
CA SER A 46 8.34 -2.01 1.65
C SER A 46 8.59 -2.51 3.08
N ASN A 47 7.67 -2.25 4.00
CA ASN A 47 7.80 -2.71 5.38
C ASN A 47 7.80 -4.24 5.49
N ARG A 48 7.01 -4.91 4.65
CA ARG A 48 6.98 -6.36 4.60
C ARG A 48 8.30 -6.93 4.11
N THR A 49 8.91 -6.32 3.08
CA THR A 49 10.24 -6.69 2.60
C THR A 49 11.29 -6.46 3.69
N GLU A 50 11.30 -5.30 4.33
CA GLU A 50 12.28 -4.96 5.36
C GLU A 50 12.23 -5.94 6.54
N LYS A 51 11.04 -6.21 7.08
CA LYS A 51 10.86 -7.20 8.15
C LYS A 51 11.24 -8.62 7.75
N TYR A 52 10.94 -9.00 6.50
CA TYR A 52 11.32 -10.31 5.98
C TYR A 52 12.84 -10.44 5.93
N MET A 53 13.54 -9.45 5.40
CA MET A 53 15.00 -9.42 5.30
C MET A 53 15.69 -9.36 6.67
N GLU A 54 15.14 -8.56 7.61
CA GLU A 54 15.63 -8.55 9.00
C GLU A 54 15.59 -9.94 9.64
N ASN A 55 14.50 -10.69 9.42
CA ASN A 55 14.38 -12.04 9.95
C ASN A 55 15.27 -13.04 9.21
N LEU A 56 15.37 -12.95 7.89
CA LEU A 56 16.17 -13.84 7.05
C LEU A 56 17.66 -13.74 7.39
N LEU A 57 18.16 -12.51 7.54
CA LEU A 57 19.60 -12.21 7.75
C LEU A 57 20.00 -12.15 9.22
N LYS A 58 19.06 -12.42 10.14
CA LYS A 58 19.27 -12.26 11.58
C LYS A 58 20.41 -13.11 12.11
N ASP A 59 20.48 -14.35 11.68
CA ASP A 59 21.48 -15.32 12.18
C ASP A 59 22.86 -15.04 11.58
N ASP A 60 22.92 -14.45 10.41
CA ASP A 60 24.18 -14.03 9.75
C ASP A 60 24.73 -12.71 10.33
N GLY A 61 23.89 -11.94 11.01
CA GLY A 61 24.27 -10.68 11.65
C GLY A 61 24.64 -9.56 10.67
N ILE A 62 24.16 -9.64 9.42
CA ILE A 62 24.40 -8.64 8.36
C ILE A 62 23.12 -7.85 8.06
N THR A 63 23.28 -6.63 7.58
CA THR A 63 22.13 -5.82 7.17
C THR A 63 21.67 -6.18 5.76
N TYR A 64 20.42 -5.86 5.42
CA TYR A 64 19.92 -6.04 4.07
C TYR A 64 20.74 -5.27 3.03
N THR A 65 21.23 -4.08 3.37
CA THR A 65 22.11 -3.29 2.50
C THR A 65 23.46 -3.96 2.28
N ASP A 66 24.03 -4.55 3.31
CA ASP A 66 25.33 -5.27 3.20
C ASP A 66 25.17 -6.56 2.38
N ALA A 67 24.09 -7.31 2.62
CA ALA A 67 23.75 -8.50 1.83
C ALA A 67 23.52 -8.15 0.34
N TRP A 68 22.92 -7.00 0.04
CA TRP A 68 22.71 -6.54 -1.34
C TRP A 68 24.01 -6.14 -2.04
N ALA A 69 25.02 -5.73 -1.30
CA ALA A 69 26.33 -5.34 -1.84
C ALA A 69 27.25 -6.53 -2.17
N ASP A 70 26.92 -7.73 -1.70
CA ASP A 70 27.66 -8.97 -1.94
C ASP A 70 26.89 -9.84 -2.95
N GLU A 71 27.49 -10.21 -4.06
CA GLU A 71 26.81 -10.91 -5.17
C GLU A 71 26.21 -12.27 -4.74
N GLU A 72 26.88 -13.02 -3.86
CA GLU A 72 26.41 -14.33 -3.41
C GLU A 72 25.20 -14.17 -2.49
N TYR A 73 25.25 -13.24 -1.53
CA TYR A 73 24.11 -12.92 -0.69
C TYR A 73 22.95 -12.31 -1.47
N GLN A 74 23.24 -11.44 -2.43
CA GLN A 74 22.21 -10.80 -3.26
C GLN A 74 21.37 -11.84 -4.02
N GLU A 75 22.04 -12.80 -4.69
CA GLU A 75 21.32 -13.89 -5.37
C GLU A 75 20.42 -14.68 -4.40
N ALA A 76 20.96 -15.04 -3.24
CA ALA A 76 20.24 -15.81 -2.23
C ALA A 76 19.01 -15.04 -1.69
N VAL A 77 19.14 -13.77 -1.32
CA VAL A 77 18.03 -12.98 -0.78
C VAL A 77 16.97 -12.68 -1.83
N VAL A 78 17.35 -12.55 -3.11
CA VAL A 78 16.39 -12.38 -4.22
C VAL A 78 15.58 -13.66 -4.40
N GLU A 79 16.23 -14.84 -4.47
CA GLU A 79 15.55 -16.13 -4.62
C GLU A 79 14.56 -16.38 -3.47
N GLU A 80 15.00 -16.18 -2.22
CA GLU A 80 14.16 -16.36 -1.04
C GLU A 80 12.96 -15.39 -1.02
N ALA A 81 13.19 -14.10 -1.34
CA ALA A 81 12.12 -13.11 -1.37
C ALA A 81 11.09 -13.40 -2.47
N LEU A 82 11.54 -13.77 -3.66
CA LEU A 82 10.64 -14.11 -4.77
C LEU A 82 9.82 -15.37 -4.46
N ARG A 83 10.41 -16.35 -3.79
CA ARG A 83 9.70 -17.56 -3.37
C ARG A 83 8.65 -17.28 -2.31
N ASP A 84 8.98 -16.49 -1.28
CA ASP A 84 8.15 -16.35 -0.07
C ASP A 84 7.23 -15.12 -0.11
N LEU A 85 7.66 -14.04 -0.75
CA LEU A 85 6.87 -12.81 -0.89
C LEU A 85 6.26 -12.66 -2.29
N GLY A 86 6.87 -13.26 -3.32
CA GLY A 86 6.49 -13.11 -4.73
C GLY A 86 7.04 -11.83 -5.38
N TYR A 87 7.79 -11.00 -4.67
CA TYR A 87 8.39 -9.76 -5.14
C TYR A 87 9.59 -9.39 -4.27
N ILE A 88 10.38 -8.41 -4.73
CA ILE A 88 11.45 -7.82 -3.93
C ILE A 88 11.50 -6.30 -4.13
N ILE A 89 11.80 -5.56 -3.06
CA ILE A 89 12.13 -4.14 -3.11
C ILE A 89 13.58 -3.99 -2.68
N GLU A 90 14.43 -3.53 -3.60
CA GLU A 90 15.85 -3.32 -3.35
C GLU A 90 16.08 -2.32 -2.19
N PRO A 91 17.18 -2.45 -1.41
CA PRO A 91 17.41 -1.64 -0.22
C PRO A 91 17.30 -0.13 -0.46
N GLN A 92 17.81 0.36 -1.61
CA GLN A 92 17.76 1.79 -1.94
C GLN A 92 16.33 2.28 -2.22
N TYR A 93 15.41 1.40 -2.60
CA TYR A 93 14.01 1.71 -2.90
C TYR A 93 13.06 1.50 -1.73
N LEU A 94 13.55 1.06 -0.57
CA LEU A 94 12.72 0.96 0.64
C LEU A 94 12.10 2.31 1.00
N PHE A 95 10.88 2.28 1.53
CA PHE A 95 10.14 3.49 1.90
C PHE A 95 10.92 4.38 2.87
N GLY A 96 11.63 3.79 3.84
CA GLY A 96 12.49 4.51 4.78
C GLY A 96 13.63 5.29 4.09
N GLN A 97 14.11 4.84 2.92
CA GLN A 97 15.10 5.61 2.15
C GLN A 97 14.44 6.80 1.45
N MET A 98 13.21 6.64 0.95
CA MET A 98 12.45 7.77 0.40
C MET A 98 12.19 8.84 1.47
N VAL A 99 11.88 8.44 2.70
CA VAL A 99 11.73 9.37 3.84
C VAL A 99 13.02 10.16 4.07
N LYS A 100 14.17 9.50 4.13
CA LYS A 100 15.48 10.16 4.27
C LYS A 100 15.76 11.13 3.12
N MET A 101 15.39 10.78 1.88
CA MET A 101 15.52 11.68 0.74
C MET A 101 14.63 12.91 0.86
N VAL A 102 13.42 12.76 1.37
CA VAL A 102 12.49 13.88 1.63
C VAL A 102 13.05 14.81 2.71
N GLU A 103 13.53 14.27 3.82
CA GLU A 103 14.17 15.04 4.90
C GLU A 103 15.40 15.83 4.40
N ASN A 104 16.23 15.20 3.57
CA ASN A 104 17.42 15.81 2.97
C ASN A 104 17.12 16.68 1.74
N ARG A 105 15.83 16.84 1.35
CA ARG A 105 15.38 17.60 0.17
C ARG A 105 16.00 17.14 -1.15
N SER A 106 16.33 15.86 -1.25
CA SER A 106 16.89 15.21 -2.43
C SER A 106 15.89 14.30 -3.15
N PHE A 107 14.66 14.19 -2.63
CA PHE A 107 13.62 13.37 -3.25
C PHE A 107 13.20 13.91 -4.62
N ASP A 108 13.13 12.99 -5.58
CA ASP A 108 12.64 13.25 -6.92
C ASP A 108 11.57 12.21 -7.29
N ILE A 109 10.52 12.65 -8.00
CA ILE A 109 9.44 11.78 -8.45
C ILE A 109 9.93 10.72 -9.46
N GLU A 110 11.01 10.99 -10.20
CA GLU A 110 11.62 10.02 -11.10
C GLU A 110 12.25 8.86 -10.33
N PHE A 111 12.77 9.12 -9.12
CA PHE A 111 13.23 8.07 -8.22
C PHE A 111 12.08 7.15 -7.79
N LEU A 112 10.93 7.71 -7.42
CA LEU A 112 9.74 6.93 -7.09
C LEU A 112 9.27 6.08 -8.29
N GLN A 113 9.29 6.67 -9.50
CA GLN A 113 8.94 5.91 -10.72
C GLN A 113 9.88 4.73 -10.94
N LYS A 114 11.19 4.92 -10.75
CA LYS A 114 12.18 3.83 -10.83
C LYS A 114 11.94 2.76 -9.79
N ALA A 115 11.63 3.16 -8.56
CA ALA A 115 11.35 2.25 -7.46
C ALA A 115 10.12 1.37 -7.74
N ILE A 116 9.04 1.96 -8.27
CA ILE A 116 7.84 1.24 -8.68
C ILE A 116 8.15 0.30 -9.85
N ASN A 117 8.89 0.77 -10.86
CA ASN A 117 9.26 -0.06 -12.01
C ASN A 117 10.11 -1.26 -11.57
N ALA A 118 11.12 -1.06 -10.73
CA ALA A 118 11.97 -2.14 -10.21
C ALA A 118 11.15 -3.18 -9.43
N LEU A 119 10.21 -2.73 -8.59
CA LEU A 119 9.27 -3.63 -7.91
C LEU A 119 8.45 -4.46 -8.91
N MET A 120 7.85 -3.81 -9.91
CA MET A 120 7.05 -4.50 -10.93
C MET A 120 7.89 -5.47 -11.77
N GLU A 121 9.10 -5.06 -12.15
CA GLU A 121 10.04 -5.89 -12.90
C GLU A 121 10.47 -7.13 -12.10
N SER A 122 10.59 -7.03 -10.78
CA SER A 122 10.95 -8.16 -9.92
C SER A 122 9.95 -9.31 -9.94
N THR A 123 8.70 -9.04 -10.29
CA THR A 123 7.63 -10.06 -10.33
C THR A 123 7.55 -10.81 -11.67
N ILE A 124 8.24 -10.33 -12.71
CA ILE A 124 8.17 -10.91 -14.06
C ILE A 124 8.67 -12.36 -14.06
N GLY A 125 7.83 -13.26 -14.56
CA GLY A 125 8.12 -14.69 -14.61
C GLY A 125 7.82 -15.46 -13.33
N ASN A 126 7.31 -14.80 -12.29
CA ASN A 126 6.85 -15.42 -11.05
C ASN A 126 5.32 -15.60 -11.05
N GLU A 127 4.81 -16.48 -10.19
CA GLU A 127 3.36 -16.70 -10.02
C GLU A 127 2.62 -15.42 -9.59
N SER A 128 3.31 -14.53 -8.87
CA SER A 128 2.78 -13.26 -8.41
C SER A 128 2.61 -12.19 -9.50
N GLN A 129 3.14 -12.40 -10.70
CA GLN A 129 3.12 -11.39 -11.77
C GLN A 129 1.71 -10.90 -12.07
N GLU A 130 0.72 -11.80 -12.15
CA GLU A 130 -0.67 -11.43 -12.42
C GLU A 130 -1.27 -10.58 -11.30
N ASP A 131 -0.89 -10.81 -10.04
CA ASP A 131 -1.36 -10.06 -8.88
C ASP A 131 -0.83 -8.62 -8.86
N PHE A 132 0.35 -8.41 -9.42
CA PHE A 132 1.00 -7.09 -9.48
C PHE A 132 0.66 -6.32 -10.77
N GLU A 133 0.16 -6.98 -11.82
CA GLU A 133 -0.17 -6.32 -13.08
C GLU A 133 -1.21 -5.21 -12.90
N GLY A 134 -0.84 -4.00 -13.31
CA GLY A 134 -1.71 -2.84 -13.21
C GLY A 134 -1.84 -2.20 -11.82
N LEU A 135 -1.20 -2.75 -10.78
CA LEU A 135 -1.34 -2.31 -9.39
C LEU A 135 -1.08 -0.81 -9.17
N PHE A 136 -0.11 -0.24 -9.87
CA PHE A 136 0.23 1.18 -9.81
C PHE A 136 -0.17 1.97 -11.05
N SER A 137 -0.93 1.38 -11.99
CA SER A 137 -1.29 2.00 -13.27
C SER A 137 -2.09 3.29 -13.12
N ASP A 138 -2.91 3.38 -12.08
CA ASP A 138 -3.71 4.56 -11.77
C ASP A 138 -2.90 5.69 -11.11
N MET A 139 -1.68 5.40 -10.66
CA MET A 139 -0.78 6.36 -10.04
C MET A 139 0.08 7.07 -11.10
N GLN A 140 -0.56 7.93 -11.90
CA GLN A 140 0.07 8.65 -13.01
C GLN A 140 1.04 9.73 -12.52
N LEU A 141 2.29 9.37 -12.27
CA LEU A 141 3.32 10.26 -11.71
C LEU A 141 3.76 11.38 -12.66
N ASP A 142 3.47 11.25 -13.95
CA ASP A 142 3.73 12.25 -15.00
C ASP A 142 2.56 13.22 -15.21
N SER A 143 1.42 13.02 -14.54
CA SER A 143 0.22 13.82 -14.72
C SER A 143 0.44 15.30 -14.37
N THR A 144 0.02 16.20 -15.27
CA THR A 144 0.00 17.64 -15.03
C THR A 144 -0.94 18.08 -13.91
N ARG A 145 -1.88 17.21 -13.52
CA ARG A 145 -2.78 17.45 -12.38
C ARG A 145 -2.04 17.34 -11.04
N LEU A 146 -1.02 16.48 -10.97
CA LEU A 146 -0.14 16.39 -9.81
C LEU A 146 0.79 17.62 -9.71
N GLY A 147 1.19 18.17 -10.88
CA GLY A 147 2.01 19.37 -10.98
C GLY A 147 2.50 19.60 -12.41
N HIS A 148 2.69 20.85 -12.77
CA HIS A 148 3.11 21.21 -14.13
C HIS A 148 4.58 20.89 -14.41
N THR A 149 5.42 20.92 -13.38
CA THR A 149 6.85 20.61 -13.48
C THR A 149 7.19 19.36 -12.67
N VAL A 150 8.32 18.71 -12.99
CA VAL A 150 8.87 17.60 -12.17
C VAL A 150 9.01 18.03 -10.72
N LYS A 151 9.49 19.25 -10.47
CA LYS A 151 9.66 19.79 -9.13
C LYS A 151 8.33 19.91 -8.36
N ASP A 152 7.27 20.35 -9.03
CA ASP A 152 5.96 20.49 -8.40
C ASP A 152 5.39 19.12 -8.04
N ARG A 153 5.50 18.16 -8.96
CA ARG A 153 5.07 16.77 -8.73
C ARG A 153 5.86 16.10 -7.61
N SER A 154 7.20 16.29 -7.60
CA SER A 154 8.07 15.80 -6.52
C SER A 154 7.67 16.39 -5.16
N ALA A 155 7.32 17.68 -5.12
CA ALA A 155 6.91 18.33 -3.87
C ALA A 155 5.59 17.79 -3.32
N VAL A 156 4.63 17.41 -4.18
CA VAL A 156 3.37 16.79 -3.73
C VAL A 156 3.64 15.39 -3.18
N MET A 157 4.39 14.56 -3.91
CA MET A 157 4.71 13.19 -3.47
C MET A 157 5.56 13.19 -2.20
N ALA A 158 6.53 14.11 -2.07
CA ALA A 158 7.31 14.27 -0.85
C ALA A 158 6.43 14.56 0.38
N LYS A 159 5.39 15.38 0.24
CA LYS A 159 4.43 15.64 1.33
C LYS A 159 3.63 14.40 1.71
N ILE A 160 3.24 13.59 0.73
CA ILE A 160 2.54 12.31 0.98
C ILE A 160 3.46 11.37 1.75
N ILE A 161 4.72 11.20 1.29
CA ILE A 161 5.71 10.35 1.95
C ILE A 161 5.95 10.80 3.40
N ALA A 162 6.21 12.08 3.62
CA ALA A 162 6.43 12.63 4.96
C ALA A 162 5.21 12.42 5.87
N ALA A 163 4.01 12.64 5.37
CA ALA A 163 2.79 12.48 6.15
C ALA A 163 2.47 11.00 6.46
N LEU A 164 2.83 10.08 5.58
CA LEU A 164 2.70 8.63 5.84
C LEU A 164 3.71 8.14 6.88
N ASP A 165 4.91 8.71 6.89
CA ASP A 165 5.94 8.38 7.89
C ASP A 165 5.52 8.77 9.31
N GLU A 166 4.79 9.89 9.47
CA GLU A 166 4.23 10.32 10.76
C GLU A 166 3.12 9.38 11.28
N ILE A 167 2.60 8.50 10.44
CA ILE A 167 1.51 7.59 10.78
C ILE A 167 2.09 6.24 11.21
N ASN A 168 1.92 5.90 12.48
CA ASN A 168 2.31 4.60 12.97
C ASN A 168 1.28 3.54 12.58
N PHE A 169 1.59 2.76 11.55
CA PHE A 169 0.80 1.59 11.14
C PHE A 169 1.16 0.33 11.93
N ASN A 170 2.24 0.35 12.71
CA ASN A 170 2.69 -0.79 13.47
C ASN A 170 1.93 -0.89 14.79
N VAL A 171 1.00 -1.82 14.84
CA VAL A 171 0.53 -2.36 16.12
C VAL A 171 1.09 -3.78 16.18
N GLU A 172 2.22 -3.91 16.87
CA GLU A 172 2.79 -5.21 17.18
C GLU A 172 1.72 -6.03 17.91
N ASP A 173 1.60 -7.31 17.56
CA ASP A 173 0.67 -8.28 18.21
C ASP A 173 -0.82 -8.23 17.85
N THR A 174 -1.28 -7.61 16.79
CA THR A 174 -2.68 -7.73 16.42
C THR A 174 -2.92 -8.68 15.24
N LYS A 175 -3.85 -9.63 15.40
CA LYS A 175 -4.44 -10.41 14.32
C LYS A 175 -5.34 -9.57 13.41
N ILE A 176 -5.29 -8.24 13.54
CA ILE A 176 -6.14 -7.29 12.83
C ILE A 176 -5.28 -6.62 11.77
N ASP A 177 -5.68 -6.72 10.53
CA ASP A 177 -5.11 -5.97 9.43
C ASP A 177 -5.48 -4.47 9.55
N ILE A 178 -4.67 -3.74 10.31
CA ILE A 178 -4.87 -2.30 10.54
C ILE A 178 -4.71 -1.53 9.25
N LEU A 179 -3.76 -1.91 8.41
CA LEU A 179 -3.50 -1.22 7.15
C LEU A 179 -4.60 -1.48 6.13
N GLY A 180 -5.05 -2.73 5.98
CA GLY A 180 -6.17 -3.08 5.11
C GLY A 180 -7.45 -2.35 5.51
N ASN A 181 -7.74 -2.29 6.81
CA ASN A 181 -8.88 -1.53 7.33
C ASN A 181 -8.77 -0.02 7.07
N ALA A 182 -7.57 0.55 7.18
CA ALA A 182 -7.32 1.96 6.85
C ALA A 182 -7.49 2.24 5.36
N TYR A 183 -7.03 1.32 4.52
CA TYR A 183 -7.20 1.35 3.07
C TYR A 183 -8.70 1.31 2.68
N GLU A 184 -9.46 0.36 3.21
CA GLU A 184 -10.91 0.29 3.00
C GLU A 184 -11.64 1.56 3.45
N TYR A 185 -11.25 2.11 4.61
CA TYR A 185 -11.83 3.35 5.09
C TYR A 185 -11.62 4.51 4.12
N LEU A 186 -10.39 4.67 3.59
CA LEU A 186 -10.08 5.71 2.61
C LEU A 186 -10.89 5.52 1.32
N ILE A 187 -10.99 4.29 0.80
CA ILE A 187 -11.83 4.01 -0.37
C ILE A 187 -13.27 4.47 -0.10
N GLY A 188 -13.84 4.13 1.06
CA GLY A 188 -15.18 4.54 1.45
C GLY A 188 -15.34 6.06 1.52
N GLN A 189 -14.36 6.79 2.08
CA GLN A 189 -14.39 8.25 2.18
C GLN A 189 -14.27 8.91 0.79
N PHE A 190 -13.38 8.42 -0.06
CA PHE A 190 -13.25 8.92 -1.43
C PHE A 190 -14.50 8.65 -2.25
N ALA A 191 -15.10 7.47 -2.14
CA ALA A 191 -16.37 7.14 -2.80
C ALA A 191 -17.50 8.05 -2.34
N ALA A 192 -17.60 8.35 -1.04
CA ALA A 192 -18.61 9.26 -0.50
C ALA A 192 -18.45 10.71 -0.99
N THR A 193 -17.20 11.18 -1.17
CA THR A 193 -16.91 12.54 -1.65
C THR A 193 -17.01 12.71 -3.16
N ALA A 194 -16.75 11.65 -3.94
CA ALA A 194 -16.81 11.69 -5.39
C ALA A 194 -18.24 11.77 -5.95
N GLY A 195 -19.25 11.45 -5.15
CA GLY A 195 -20.65 11.43 -5.54
C GLY A 195 -20.92 10.47 -6.72
N LYS A 196 -22.03 10.69 -7.44
CA LYS A 196 -22.47 9.83 -8.56
C LYS A 196 -21.53 9.82 -9.78
N LYS A 197 -20.51 10.70 -9.82
CA LYS A 197 -19.62 10.85 -10.97
C LYS A 197 -18.51 9.81 -11.05
N ALA A 198 -18.16 9.14 -9.95
CA ALA A 198 -16.99 8.27 -9.93
C ALA A 198 -17.25 6.82 -10.36
N GLY A 199 -18.51 6.39 -10.50
CA GLY A 199 -18.85 5.04 -10.99
C GLY A 199 -18.34 3.87 -10.14
N GLU A 200 -17.61 4.15 -9.08
CA GLU A 200 -17.09 3.14 -8.18
C GLU A 200 -18.12 2.82 -7.11
N PHE A 201 -18.61 1.60 -7.11
CA PHE A 201 -19.50 1.09 -6.09
C PHE A 201 -18.67 0.44 -4.99
N TYR A 202 -18.60 1.13 -3.85
CA TYR A 202 -18.04 0.58 -2.63
C TYR A 202 -19.19 0.12 -1.71
N THR A 203 -19.16 -1.16 -1.32
CA THR A 203 -20.09 -1.68 -0.33
C THR A 203 -19.51 -1.46 1.07
N PRO A 204 -20.16 -0.67 1.95
CA PRO A 204 -19.69 -0.47 3.32
C PRO A 204 -19.53 -1.79 4.07
N SER A 205 -18.54 -1.87 4.98
CA SER A 205 -18.18 -3.09 5.69
C SER A 205 -19.33 -3.75 6.45
N GLY A 206 -20.20 -2.99 7.11
CA GLY A 206 -21.36 -3.53 7.84
C GLY A 206 -22.34 -4.28 6.96
N PRO A 207 -22.89 -3.69 5.89
CA PRO A 207 -23.68 -4.39 4.89
C PRO A 207 -22.97 -5.59 4.25
N ALA A 208 -21.68 -5.47 3.92
CA ALA A 208 -20.88 -6.56 3.34
C ALA A 208 -20.81 -7.75 4.30
N GLU A 209 -20.46 -7.52 5.56
CA GLU A 209 -20.42 -8.55 6.59
C GLU A 209 -21.78 -9.24 6.80
N LEU A 210 -22.88 -8.45 6.84
CA LEU A 210 -24.21 -9.00 6.97
C LEU A 210 -24.58 -9.91 5.79
N LEU A 211 -24.30 -9.49 4.57
CA LEU A 211 -24.58 -10.26 3.36
C LEU A 211 -23.77 -11.56 3.34
N CYS A 212 -22.47 -11.52 3.66
CA CYS A 212 -21.63 -12.70 3.73
C CYS A 212 -22.10 -13.69 4.80
N ARG A 213 -22.45 -13.21 6.00
CA ARG A 213 -23.01 -14.05 7.07
C ARG A 213 -24.34 -14.70 6.67
N LEU A 214 -25.19 -13.98 5.93
CA LEU A 214 -26.44 -14.54 5.41
C LEU A 214 -26.19 -15.58 4.32
N ALA A 215 -25.26 -15.31 3.39
CA ALA A 215 -24.91 -16.24 2.31
C ALA A 215 -24.29 -17.54 2.85
N CYS A 216 -23.49 -17.46 3.91
CA CYS A 216 -22.83 -18.59 4.55
C CYS A 216 -23.68 -19.25 5.66
N LEU A 217 -24.91 -18.81 5.89
CA LEU A 217 -25.74 -19.30 6.98
C LEU A 217 -26.02 -20.81 6.84
N GLY A 218 -25.58 -21.57 7.84
CA GLY A 218 -25.74 -23.04 7.85
C GLY A 218 -24.67 -23.82 7.08
N LEU A 219 -23.70 -23.12 6.48
CA LEU A 219 -22.53 -23.76 5.88
C LEU A 219 -21.45 -23.98 6.95
N THR A 220 -20.82 -25.14 6.90
CA THR A 220 -19.64 -25.47 7.77
C THR A 220 -18.32 -25.26 7.04
N ASP A 221 -18.37 -25.25 5.70
CA ASP A 221 -17.21 -25.05 4.84
C ASP A 221 -17.67 -24.43 3.51
N VAL A 222 -16.81 -23.61 2.90
CA VAL A 222 -17.05 -22.95 1.61
C VAL A 222 -15.85 -23.28 0.71
N LYS A 223 -16.10 -24.07 -0.34
CA LYS A 223 -15.05 -24.44 -1.29
C LYS A 223 -14.66 -23.29 -2.21
N ASP A 224 -15.66 -22.63 -2.77
CA ASP A 224 -15.49 -21.59 -3.77
C ASP A 224 -16.48 -20.47 -3.50
N ALA A 225 -16.05 -19.24 -3.67
CA ALA A 225 -16.89 -18.06 -3.63
C ALA A 225 -16.67 -17.22 -4.89
N ALA A 226 -17.72 -16.72 -5.50
CA ALA A 226 -17.65 -15.87 -6.67
C ALA A 226 -18.63 -14.70 -6.54
N ASP A 227 -18.14 -13.50 -6.85
CA ASP A 227 -18.96 -12.30 -6.99
C ASP A 227 -18.76 -11.75 -8.41
N PRO A 228 -19.75 -11.91 -9.33
CA PRO A 228 -19.63 -11.45 -10.72
C PRO A 228 -19.60 -9.93 -10.85
N THR A 229 -19.81 -9.21 -9.76
CA THR A 229 -19.85 -7.74 -9.69
C THR A 229 -18.99 -7.20 -8.55
N CYS A 230 -17.88 -7.88 -8.27
CA CYS A 230 -17.10 -7.73 -7.03
C CYS A 230 -16.65 -6.29 -6.72
N GLY A 231 -16.50 -5.43 -7.72
CA GLY A 231 -16.02 -4.05 -7.50
C GLY A 231 -14.67 -4.05 -6.78
N SER A 232 -14.65 -3.51 -5.55
CA SER A 232 -13.47 -3.52 -4.66
C SER A 232 -13.21 -4.85 -3.94
N GLY A 233 -13.99 -5.89 -4.22
CA GLY A 233 -13.89 -7.18 -3.53
C GLY A 233 -14.45 -7.20 -2.12
N SER A 234 -15.16 -6.16 -1.68
CA SER A 234 -15.62 -6.00 -0.28
C SER A 234 -16.45 -7.17 0.25
N LEU A 235 -17.15 -7.92 -0.60
CA LEU A 235 -17.90 -9.10 -0.20
C LEU A 235 -17.01 -10.35 -0.11
N LEU A 236 -16.07 -10.52 -1.04
CA LEU A 236 -15.18 -11.69 -1.09
C LEU A 236 -14.14 -11.69 0.02
N LEU A 237 -13.82 -10.52 0.57
CA LEU A 237 -12.81 -10.34 1.62
C LEU A 237 -13.38 -10.48 3.05
N ARG A 238 -14.65 -10.90 3.21
CA ARG A 238 -15.32 -11.10 4.51
C ARG A 238 -15.58 -12.56 4.79
#